data_8f0a8b7bc7c04c2849dc0c7f85f37361
#
_entry.id   8f0a8b7bc7c04c2849dc0c7f85f37361
#
_cell.length_a   1.000
_cell.length_b   1.000
_cell.length_c   1.000
_cell.angle_alpha   90.00
_cell.angle_beta   90.00
_cell.angle_gamma   90.00
#
_symmetry.space_group_name_H-M   'P 1'
#
loop_
_entity.id
_entity.type
_entity.pdbx_description
1 polymer ?
#
loop_
_entity_poly.entity_id
_entity_poly.type
_entity_poly.pdbx_seq_one_letter_code
_entity_poly.pdbx_strand_id
1 'polypeptide(L)'
;MVEFENRTVVPKHVLIRHLDGESVLLNLETERYFGLDSTGTRMWQHLADSASIEGAYEKLLEEFEVEPVLLRSHLAELLSNLVQNGLLHVEPADVGTTPSV
;
A
#
# COMPACT_ATOMS: atom_id res chain seq x y z
N MET A 1 12.24 -6.64 -4.76
CA MET A 1 10.98 -6.56 -5.52
C MET A 1 9.82 -7.02 -4.67
N VAL A 2 8.72 -6.29 -4.74
CA VAL A 2 7.54 -6.62 -3.93
C VAL A 2 6.68 -7.64 -4.67
N GLU A 3 6.29 -8.70 -3.96
CA GLU A 3 5.43 -9.72 -4.54
C GLU A 3 3.99 -9.44 -4.16
N PHE A 4 3.12 -9.42 -5.16
CA PHE A 4 1.75 -8.99 -4.99
C PHE A 4 0.90 -9.98 -4.20
N GLU A 5 1.36 -11.20 -4.03
CA GLU A 5 0.66 -12.15 -3.17
C GLU A 5 0.86 -11.83 -1.69
N ASN A 6 1.82 -10.97 -1.36
CA ASN A 6 2.04 -10.55 0.02
C ASN A 6 0.97 -9.53 0.42
N ARG A 7 0.96 -9.19 1.70
CA ARG A 7 0.06 -8.16 2.22
C ARG A 7 0.87 -7.04 2.83
N THR A 8 0.21 -5.91 3.06
CA THR A 8 0.85 -4.75 3.69
C THR A 8 0.37 -4.58 5.11
N VAL A 9 1.25 -4.06 5.95
CA VAL A 9 0.94 -3.75 7.35
C VAL A 9 1.43 -2.33 7.61
N VAL A 10 0.57 -1.51 8.22
CA VAL A 10 0.94 -0.15 8.58
C VAL A 10 1.57 -0.18 9.97
N PRO A 11 2.84 0.24 10.11
CA PRO A 11 3.47 0.25 11.43
C PRO A 11 2.78 1.21 12.38
N LYS A 12 2.91 0.95 13.67
CA LYS A 12 2.24 1.76 14.68
C LYS A 12 2.72 3.21 14.71
N HIS A 13 3.92 3.47 14.25
CA HIS A 13 4.49 4.81 14.27
C HIS A 13 4.12 5.64 13.05
N VAL A 14 3.17 5.16 12.23
CA VAL A 14 2.76 5.86 11.00
C VAL A 14 1.37 6.41 11.20
N LEU A 15 1.21 7.71 10.96
CA LEU A 15 -0.08 8.38 10.97
C LEU A 15 -0.44 8.80 9.56
N ILE A 16 -1.74 8.86 9.28
CA ILE A 16 -2.23 9.34 7.99
C ILE A 16 -3.23 10.46 8.23
N ARG A 17 -3.13 11.51 7.43
CA ARG A 17 -4.08 12.62 7.42
C ARG A 17 -4.66 12.75 6.03
N HIS A 18 -5.97 12.87 5.96
CA HIS A 18 -6.68 13.02 4.69
C HIS A 18 -7.05 14.48 4.49
N LEU A 19 -6.76 15.00 3.28
CA LEU A 19 -7.01 16.40 2.93
C LEU A 19 -7.59 16.43 1.52
N ASP A 20 -8.91 16.55 1.42
CA ASP A 20 -9.60 16.73 0.14
C ASP A 20 -9.20 15.68 -0.91
N GLY A 21 -9.27 14.43 -0.54
CA GLY A 21 -8.96 13.34 -1.47
C GLY A 21 -7.50 13.01 -1.56
N GLU A 22 -6.64 13.87 -1.05
CA GLU A 22 -5.21 13.58 -0.93
C GLU A 22 -4.89 13.20 0.50
N SER A 23 -3.65 12.81 0.76
CA SER A 23 -3.27 12.42 2.11
C SER A 23 -1.80 12.69 2.34
N VAL A 24 -1.45 12.73 3.62
CA VAL A 24 -0.07 12.86 4.06
C VAL A 24 0.18 11.79 5.10
N LEU A 25 1.25 11.05 4.89
CA LEU A 25 1.72 10.06 5.85
C LEU A 25 2.84 10.67 6.66
N LEU A 26 2.79 10.44 7.96
CA LEU A 26 3.84 10.94 8.87
C LEU A 26 4.46 9.76 9.57
N ASN A 27 5.78 9.66 9.44
CA ASN A 27 6.55 8.66 10.17
C ASN A 27 7.04 9.30 11.45
N LEU A 28 6.46 8.88 12.59
CA LEU A 28 6.76 9.50 13.88
C LEU A 28 8.18 9.21 14.36
N GLU A 29 8.78 8.14 13.87
CA GLU A 29 10.16 7.81 14.26
C GLU A 29 11.18 8.69 13.58
N THR A 30 10.97 8.98 12.30
CA THR A 30 11.89 9.80 11.54
C THR A 30 11.44 11.25 11.42
N GLU A 31 10.18 11.52 11.77
CA GLU A 31 9.55 12.83 11.66
C GLU A 31 9.51 13.33 10.23
N ARG A 32 9.41 12.40 9.28
CA ARG A 32 9.33 12.70 7.85
C ARG A 32 7.92 12.52 7.34
N TYR A 33 7.59 13.32 6.35
CA TYR A 33 6.30 13.27 5.68
C TYR A 33 6.42 12.57 4.34
N PHE A 34 5.30 12.04 3.88
CA PHE A 34 5.19 11.50 2.54
C PHE A 34 3.80 11.85 2.02
N GLY A 35 3.75 12.67 0.98
CA GLY A 35 2.46 13.09 0.42
C GLY A 35 1.97 12.13 -0.63
N LEU A 36 0.65 11.87 -0.61
CA LEU A 36 -0.01 11.06 -1.61
C LEU A 36 -1.03 11.93 -2.32
N ASP A 37 -0.99 11.93 -3.65
CA ASP A 37 -2.04 12.56 -4.42
C ASP A 37 -3.30 11.71 -4.38
N SER A 38 -4.32 12.08 -5.12
CA SER A 38 -5.59 11.36 -5.05
C SER A 38 -5.45 9.91 -5.48
N THR A 39 -4.66 9.64 -6.53
CA THR A 39 -4.43 8.27 -6.98
C THR A 39 -3.67 7.47 -5.94
N GLY A 40 -2.60 8.05 -5.40
CA GLY A 40 -1.83 7.38 -4.37
C GLY A 40 -2.64 7.12 -3.11
N THR A 41 -3.51 8.06 -2.76
CA THR A 41 -4.40 7.88 -1.61
C THR A 41 -5.34 6.70 -1.82
N ARG A 42 -5.91 6.56 -3.02
CA ARG A 42 -6.76 5.41 -3.30
C ARG A 42 -5.98 4.10 -3.26
N MET A 43 -4.75 4.12 -3.78
CA MET A 43 -3.89 2.95 -3.68
C MET A 43 -3.65 2.56 -2.24
N TRP A 44 -3.33 3.54 -1.40
CA TRP A 44 -3.12 3.29 0.03
C TRP A 44 -4.36 2.68 0.67
N GLN A 45 -5.53 3.23 0.37
CA GLN A 45 -6.77 2.76 0.97
C GLN A 45 -7.07 1.33 0.60
N HIS A 46 -6.88 0.98 -0.66
CA HIS A 46 -7.12 -0.40 -1.09
C HIS A 46 -6.09 -1.35 -0.50
N LEU A 47 -4.84 -0.92 -0.38
CA LEU A 47 -3.83 -1.74 0.26
C LEU A 47 -4.18 -2.02 1.72
N ALA A 48 -4.68 -1.00 2.42
CA ALA A 48 -5.04 -1.15 3.82
C ALA A 48 -6.25 -2.07 4.01
N ASP A 49 -7.16 -2.07 3.02
CA ASP A 49 -8.41 -2.81 3.13
C ASP A 49 -8.37 -4.20 2.53
N SER A 50 -7.28 -4.57 1.88
CA SER A 50 -7.23 -5.82 1.15
C SER A 50 -6.37 -6.84 1.87
N ALA A 51 -6.67 -8.11 1.66
CA ALA A 51 -5.92 -9.20 2.27
C ALA A 51 -4.56 -9.41 1.62
N SER A 52 -4.40 -8.90 0.39
CA SER A 52 -3.14 -9.03 -0.32
C SER A 52 -2.99 -7.83 -1.24
N ILE A 53 -1.75 -7.61 -1.69
CA ILE A 53 -1.48 -6.54 -2.65
C ILE A 53 -2.17 -6.85 -3.97
N GLU A 54 -2.22 -8.13 -4.35
CA GLU A 54 -2.92 -8.52 -5.57
C GLU A 54 -4.41 -8.17 -5.48
N GLY A 55 -5.04 -8.38 -4.32
CA GLY A 55 -6.43 -8.00 -4.12
C GLY A 55 -6.64 -6.50 -4.27
N ALA A 56 -5.74 -5.71 -3.72
CA ALA A 56 -5.81 -4.26 -3.88
C ALA A 56 -5.66 -3.86 -5.34
N TYR A 57 -4.73 -4.50 -6.05
CA TYR A 57 -4.50 -4.24 -7.45
C TYR A 57 -5.76 -4.52 -8.28
N GLU A 58 -6.44 -5.63 -7.98
CA GLU A 58 -7.66 -5.97 -8.72
C GLU A 58 -8.76 -4.95 -8.50
N LYS A 59 -8.90 -4.45 -7.27
CA LYS A 59 -9.89 -3.43 -6.99
C LYS A 59 -9.55 -2.12 -7.70
N LEU A 60 -8.27 -1.79 -7.76
CA LEU A 60 -7.84 -0.58 -8.45
C LEU A 60 -8.07 -0.68 -9.96
N LEU A 61 -7.92 -1.88 -10.51
CA LEU A 61 -8.25 -2.08 -11.93
C LEU A 61 -9.72 -1.83 -12.22
N GLU A 62 -10.59 -2.16 -11.27
CA GLU A 62 -12.02 -1.90 -11.43
C GLU A 62 -12.34 -0.42 -11.29
N GLU A 63 -11.58 0.29 -10.46
CA GLU A 63 -11.87 1.69 -10.17
C GLU A 63 -11.31 2.62 -11.21
N PHE A 64 -10.12 2.33 -11.75
CA PHE A 64 -9.44 3.21 -12.69
C PHE A 64 -9.40 2.59 -14.07
N GLU A 65 -9.57 3.42 -15.08
CA GLU A 65 -9.47 2.98 -16.48
C GLU A 65 -8.05 3.19 -16.96
N VAL A 66 -7.18 2.25 -16.57
CA VAL A 66 -5.78 2.33 -16.95
C VAL A 66 -5.33 0.94 -17.38
N GLU A 67 -4.21 0.91 -18.09
CA GLU A 67 -3.65 -0.36 -18.53
C GLU A 67 -3.14 -1.15 -17.32
N PRO A 68 -3.44 -2.45 -17.25
CA PRO A 68 -3.02 -3.26 -16.12
C PRO A 68 -1.52 -3.22 -15.85
N VAL A 69 -0.70 -3.27 -16.90
CA VAL A 69 0.75 -3.26 -16.71
C VAL A 69 1.20 -1.94 -16.11
N LEU A 70 0.61 -0.85 -16.57
CA LEU A 70 0.97 0.46 -16.06
C LEU A 70 0.56 0.63 -14.60
N LEU A 71 -0.65 0.20 -14.27
CA LEU A 71 -1.12 0.27 -12.90
C LEU A 71 -0.25 -0.57 -11.98
N ARG A 72 0.11 -1.78 -12.41
CA ARG A 72 0.94 -2.66 -11.62
C ARG A 72 2.31 -2.03 -11.35
N SER A 73 2.86 -1.40 -12.38
CA SER A 73 4.15 -0.72 -12.25
C SER A 73 4.07 0.44 -11.26
N HIS A 74 3.02 1.24 -11.37
CA HIS A 74 2.85 2.39 -10.47
C HIS A 74 2.63 1.93 -9.03
N LEU A 75 1.85 0.88 -8.84
CA LEU A 75 1.60 0.37 -7.49
C LEU A 75 2.87 -0.20 -6.89
N ALA A 76 3.66 -0.92 -7.68
CA ALA A 76 4.92 -1.47 -7.20
C ALA A 76 5.89 -0.34 -6.82
N GLU A 77 5.93 0.71 -7.62
CA GLU A 77 6.80 1.84 -7.33
C GLU A 77 6.38 2.54 -6.03
N LEU A 78 5.09 2.75 -5.85
CA LEU A 78 4.60 3.35 -4.63
C LEU A 78 4.93 2.48 -3.42
N LEU A 79 4.73 1.18 -3.53
CA LEU A 79 5.04 0.26 -2.44
C LEU A 79 6.52 0.33 -2.08
N SER A 80 7.38 0.35 -3.08
CA SER A 80 8.81 0.44 -2.84
C SER A 80 9.17 1.71 -2.08
N ASN A 81 8.58 2.84 -2.49
CA ASN A 81 8.84 4.11 -1.84
C ASN A 81 8.34 4.10 -0.40
N LEU A 82 7.16 3.55 -0.17
CA LEU A 82 6.58 3.51 1.17
C LEU A 82 7.40 2.63 2.10
N VAL A 83 7.85 1.49 1.60
CA VAL A 83 8.66 0.58 2.42
C VAL A 83 10.00 1.23 2.75
N GLN A 84 10.62 1.87 1.76
CA GLN A 84 11.91 2.50 1.99
C GLN A 84 11.84 3.63 3.01
N ASN A 85 10.70 4.28 3.12
CA ASN A 85 10.51 5.37 4.06
C ASN A 85 9.91 4.91 5.39
N GLY A 86 9.84 3.61 5.61
CA GLY A 86 9.35 3.07 6.89
C GLY A 86 7.87 3.28 7.11
N LEU A 87 7.10 3.45 6.03
CA LEU A 87 5.67 3.75 6.13
C LEU A 87 4.80 2.52 5.95
N LEU A 88 5.36 1.45 5.42
CA LEU A 88 4.68 0.17 5.25
C LEU A 88 5.66 -0.96 5.47
N HIS A 89 5.13 -2.07 5.99
CA HIS A 89 5.81 -3.36 5.94
C HIS A 89 5.08 -4.26 4.98
N VAL A 90 5.82 -5.14 4.31
CA VAL A 90 5.25 -6.16 3.45
C VAL A 90 5.56 -7.50 4.08
N GLU A 91 4.54 -8.32 4.27
CA GLU A 91 4.67 -9.64 4.89
C GLU A 91 3.99 -10.67 4.01
N PRO A 92 4.35 -11.94 4.16
CA PRO A 92 3.60 -12.98 3.47
C PRO A 92 2.13 -12.91 3.88
N ALA A 93 1.26 -13.07 2.90
CA ALA A 93 -0.16 -13.09 3.19
C ALA A 93 -0.46 -14.27 4.07
N ASP A 94 -1.40 -14.06 5.00
CA ASP A 94 -1.83 -15.14 5.86
C ASP A 94 -2.81 -16.00 5.08
N VAL A 95 -2.30 -16.98 4.42
CA VAL A 95 -3.14 -17.83 3.58
C VAL A 95 -3.62 -19.02 4.33
N GLY A 96 -3.89 -18.81 5.52
CA GLY A 96 -4.43 -19.84 6.33
C GLY A 96 -3.46 -20.94 6.47
N THR A 97 -2.36 -20.64 6.47
CA THR A 97 -1.50 -21.62 6.54
C THR A 97 -1.26 -22.20 7.72
N THR A 98 -1.22 -22.63 8.06
CA THR A 98 -0.97 -23.04 8.81
C THR A 98 -0.42 -23.49 9.42
N PRO A 99 -0.10 -23.69 9.93
CA PRO A 99 0.50 -23.86 10.54
C PRO A 99 1.00 -24.67 11.08
N SER A 100 1.35 -25.09 11.03
CA SER A 100 1.83 -25.63 11.35
C SER A 100 2.21 -25.89 12.19
N VAL A 101 2.23 -26.06 12.41
CA VAL A 101 2.69 -26.17 13.16
C VAL A 101 2.92 -26.39 13.63
#